data_764c8b33caa6830831c7cc6994aefca3
#
_entry.id   764c8b33caa6830831c7cc6994aefca3
#
_cell.length_a   1.000
_cell.length_b   1.000
_cell.length_c   1.000
_cell.angle_alpha   90.00
_cell.angle_beta   90.00
_cell.angle_gamma   90.00
#
_symmetry.space_group_name_H-M   'P 1'
#
loop_
_entity.id
_entity.type
_entity.pdbx_description
1 polymer ?
#
loop_
_entity_poly.entity_id
_entity_poly.type
_entity_poly.pdbx_seq_one_letter_code
_entity_poly.pdbx_strand_id
1 'polypeptide(L)'
;LLTPNQGQVLYDGRDIHHLNKREGTLLRQEIGMLFQGAALFDSMDVLHNVLFPLEMFSSKSHGEQLSRARFCLDRVGLTDAEKKMPSELSGGMQKRVAIARAIALEPRYLFCDEPNSGLDPISSRIIDNLISDITHEYDITTIINTHDMASVRNIGEQILFIHEGR
;
A
#
# COMPACT_ATOMS: atom_id res chain seq x y z
N LEU A 1 -12.82 0.56 10.85
CA LEU A 1 -12.94 -0.88 10.60
C LEU A 1 -14.33 -1.35 10.97
N LEU A 2 -14.95 -2.17 10.13
CA LEU A 2 -16.24 -2.80 10.44
C LEU A 2 -16.03 -3.92 11.47
N THR A 3 -16.96 -4.04 12.40
CA THR A 3 -16.97 -5.14 13.35
C THR A 3 -17.77 -6.30 12.75
N PRO A 4 -17.23 -7.53 12.70
CA PRO A 4 -17.98 -8.66 12.20
C PRO A 4 -19.14 -9.00 13.15
N ASN A 5 -20.26 -9.43 12.59
CA ASN A 5 -21.41 -9.88 13.40
C ASN A 5 -21.11 -11.19 14.14
N GLN A 6 -20.26 -12.03 13.56
CA GLN A 6 -19.79 -13.30 14.11
C GLN A 6 -18.36 -13.57 13.63
N GLY A 7 -17.60 -14.34 14.41
CA GLY A 7 -16.21 -14.70 14.10
C GLY A 7 -15.19 -13.69 14.65
N GLN A 8 -13.95 -13.85 14.23
CA GLN A 8 -12.79 -13.08 14.70
C GLN A 8 -11.94 -12.65 13.50
N VAL A 9 -11.29 -11.51 13.60
CA VAL A 9 -10.26 -11.08 12.66
C VAL A 9 -8.93 -11.04 13.40
N LEU A 10 -8.03 -11.93 12.98
CA LEU A 10 -6.75 -12.13 13.66
C LEU A 10 -5.59 -11.68 12.78
N TYR A 11 -4.66 -10.93 13.37
CA TYR A 11 -3.35 -10.59 12.80
C TYR A 11 -2.27 -11.21 13.69
N ASP A 12 -1.59 -12.25 13.22
CA ASP A 12 -0.64 -13.05 14.01
C ASP A 12 -1.21 -13.45 15.38
N GLY A 13 -2.44 -13.98 15.39
CA GLY A 13 -3.14 -14.40 16.60
C GLY A 13 -3.71 -13.26 17.46
N ARG A 14 -3.49 -11.99 17.09
CA ARG A 14 -4.05 -10.82 17.77
C ARG A 14 -5.44 -10.49 17.23
N ASP A 15 -6.47 -10.62 18.04
CA ASP A 15 -7.83 -10.23 17.65
C ASP A 15 -7.96 -8.69 17.65
N ILE A 16 -8.20 -8.12 16.45
CA ILE A 16 -8.25 -6.66 16.26
C ILE A 16 -9.38 -5.98 17.02
N HIS A 17 -10.43 -6.71 17.38
CA HIS A 17 -11.59 -6.16 18.09
C HIS A 17 -11.38 -6.10 19.61
N HIS A 18 -10.36 -6.80 20.12
CA HIS A 18 -10.00 -6.81 21.54
C HIS A 18 -8.74 -5.97 21.83
N LEU A 19 -8.15 -5.34 20.82
CA LEU A 19 -6.99 -4.45 21.02
C LEU A 19 -7.40 -3.15 21.71
N ASN A 20 -6.58 -2.72 22.68
CA ASN A 20 -6.72 -1.39 23.24
C ASN A 20 -6.28 -0.32 22.21
N LYS A 21 -6.55 0.97 22.52
CA LYS A 21 -6.26 2.08 21.59
C LYS A 21 -4.80 2.14 21.14
N ARG A 22 -3.85 1.88 22.06
CA ARG A 22 -2.40 1.89 21.77
C ARG A 22 -2.01 0.74 20.86
N GLU A 23 -2.44 -0.47 21.17
CA GLU A 23 -2.19 -1.67 20.37
C GLU A 23 -2.80 -1.55 18.97
N GLY A 24 -4.03 -1.03 18.87
CA GLY A 24 -4.68 -0.77 17.59
C GLY A 24 -3.96 0.30 16.74
N THR A 25 -3.31 1.28 17.36
CA THR A 25 -2.46 2.25 16.65
C THR A 25 -1.19 1.58 16.13
N LEU A 26 -0.52 0.78 16.96
CA LEU A 26 0.67 0.03 16.54
C LEU A 26 0.37 -0.93 15.40
N LEU A 27 -0.73 -1.69 15.49
CA LEU A 27 -1.13 -2.59 14.40
C LEU A 27 -1.35 -1.83 13.08
N ARG A 28 -1.97 -0.63 13.12
CA ARG A 28 -2.17 0.18 11.91
C ARG A 28 -0.88 0.67 11.27
N GLN A 29 0.18 0.84 12.05
CA GLN A 29 1.52 1.16 11.51
C GLN A 29 2.17 -0.04 10.80
N GLU A 30 1.79 -1.27 11.19
CA GLU A 30 2.21 -2.50 10.53
C GLU A 30 1.45 -2.77 9.22
N ILE A 31 0.45 -1.95 8.88
CA ILE A 31 -0.41 -2.14 7.70
C ILE A 31 -0.16 -1.02 6.68
N GLY A 32 0.33 -1.37 5.51
CA GLY A 32 0.31 -0.53 4.33
C GLY A 32 -0.99 -0.70 3.55
N MET A 33 -1.48 0.37 2.92
CA MET A 33 -2.73 0.30 2.17
C MET A 33 -2.65 1.05 0.84
N LEU A 34 -2.96 0.34 -0.24
CA LEU A 34 -3.14 0.89 -1.58
C LEU A 34 -4.62 0.89 -1.93
N PHE A 35 -5.20 2.08 -2.03
CA PHE A 35 -6.60 2.26 -2.39
C PHE A 35 -6.81 2.28 -3.91
N GLN A 36 -7.99 1.92 -4.37
CA GLN A 36 -8.38 1.89 -5.77
C GLN A 36 -8.07 3.20 -6.52
N GLY A 37 -8.33 4.37 -5.93
CA GLY A 37 -8.06 5.69 -6.49
C GLY A 37 -6.68 6.27 -6.15
N ALA A 38 -5.70 5.46 -5.68
CA ALA A 38 -4.42 5.89 -5.11
C ALA A 38 -4.56 6.75 -3.84
N ALA A 39 -5.61 7.51 -3.71
CA ALA A 39 -5.94 8.38 -2.56
C ALA A 39 -4.76 9.28 -2.13
N LEU A 40 -4.08 9.90 -3.08
CA LEU A 40 -3.03 10.87 -2.82
C LEU A 40 -3.65 12.18 -2.30
N PHE A 41 -2.90 12.90 -1.49
CA PHE A 41 -3.27 14.24 -1.06
C PHE A 41 -2.96 15.24 -2.18
N ASP A 42 -3.99 15.81 -2.78
CA ASP A 42 -3.86 16.76 -3.90
C ASP A 42 -3.15 18.07 -3.51
N SER A 43 -3.12 18.38 -2.22
CA SER A 43 -2.44 19.56 -1.65
C SER A 43 -0.95 19.33 -1.38
N MET A 44 -0.44 18.14 -1.61
CA MET A 44 0.95 17.73 -1.36
C MET A 44 1.61 17.24 -2.63
N ASP A 45 2.89 17.55 -2.82
CA ASP A 45 3.69 16.94 -3.89
C ASP A 45 3.96 15.45 -3.61
N VAL A 46 4.61 14.80 -4.55
CA VAL A 46 4.94 13.37 -4.48
C VAL A 46 5.77 13.03 -3.24
N LEU A 47 6.81 13.81 -2.95
CA LEU A 47 7.68 13.55 -1.81
C LEU A 47 6.91 13.67 -0.48
N HIS A 48 6.11 14.73 -0.31
CA HIS A 48 5.33 14.94 0.91
C HIS A 48 4.21 13.91 1.07
N ASN A 49 3.62 13.41 -0.02
CA ASN A 49 2.69 12.27 0.04
C ASN A 49 3.35 11.02 0.65
N VAL A 50 4.59 10.70 0.28
CA VAL A 50 5.31 9.54 0.81
C VAL A 50 5.86 9.81 2.22
N LEU A 51 6.26 11.05 2.50
CA LEU A 51 6.78 11.48 3.80
C LEU A 51 5.70 11.51 4.89
N PHE A 52 4.45 11.79 4.53
CA PHE A 52 3.33 11.98 5.46
C PHE A 52 3.19 10.89 6.54
N PRO A 53 3.15 9.58 6.24
CA PRO A 53 3.07 8.56 7.28
C PRO A 53 4.32 8.53 8.18
N LEU A 54 5.49 8.87 7.66
CA LEU A 54 6.72 8.93 8.44
C LEU A 54 6.68 10.08 9.45
N GLU A 55 6.22 11.27 9.06
CA GLU A 55 6.04 12.42 9.95
C GLU A 55 5.01 12.16 11.05
N MET A 56 3.96 11.42 10.73
CA MET A 56 2.88 11.13 11.67
C MET A 56 3.22 10.04 12.70
N PHE A 57 4.03 9.05 12.32
CA PHE A 57 4.15 7.81 13.09
C PHE A 57 5.58 7.36 13.37
N SER A 58 6.59 7.91 12.68
CA SER A 58 7.98 7.52 12.93
C SER A 58 8.64 8.41 13.97
N SER A 59 9.46 7.80 14.82
CA SER A 59 10.32 8.52 15.77
C SER A 59 11.69 8.90 15.20
N LYS A 60 11.95 8.57 13.92
CA LYS A 60 13.19 8.91 13.22
C LYS A 60 13.32 10.41 13.02
N SER A 61 14.54 10.92 12.93
CA SER A 61 14.80 12.33 12.61
C SER A 61 14.26 12.69 11.23
N HIS A 62 13.96 13.96 11.00
CA HIS A 62 13.45 14.43 9.70
C HIS A 62 14.39 14.06 8.52
N GLY A 63 15.72 14.10 8.73
CA GLY A 63 16.68 13.66 7.73
C GLY A 63 16.58 12.19 7.36
N GLU A 64 16.37 11.32 8.36
CA GLU A 64 16.14 9.89 8.15
C GLU A 64 14.80 9.62 7.48
N GLN A 65 13.75 10.36 7.84
CA GLN A 65 12.44 10.29 7.21
C GLN A 65 12.51 10.67 5.72
N LEU A 66 13.20 11.76 5.39
CA LEU A 66 13.43 12.17 4.00
C LEU A 66 14.22 11.12 3.20
N SER A 67 15.28 10.57 3.79
CA SER A 67 16.07 9.51 3.16
C SER A 67 15.21 8.27 2.89
N ARG A 68 14.34 7.88 3.84
CA ARG A 68 13.40 6.77 3.67
C ARG A 68 12.35 7.04 2.60
N ALA A 69 11.77 8.24 2.57
CA ALA A 69 10.78 8.61 1.55
C ALA A 69 11.39 8.56 0.13
N ARG A 70 12.61 9.08 -0.04
CA ARG A 70 13.34 9.01 -1.31
C ARG A 70 13.69 7.59 -1.71
N PHE A 71 14.11 6.77 -0.77
CA PHE A 71 14.33 5.34 -1.00
C PHE A 71 13.04 4.67 -1.52
N CYS A 72 11.88 4.94 -0.91
CA CYS A 72 10.61 4.39 -1.38
C CYS A 72 10.25 4.87 -2.79
N LEU A 73 10.54 6.14 -3.13
CA LEU A 73 10.32 6.68 -4.47
C LEU A 73 11.27 6.06 -5.50
N ASP A 74 12.51 5.79 -5.14
CA ASP A 74 13.47 5.07 -5.98
C ASP A 74 12.98 3.66 -6.29
N ARG A 75 12.48 2.93 -5.28
CA ARG A 75 11.93 1.58 -5.44
C ARG A 75 10.76 1.48 -6.42
N VAL A 76 10.01 2.55 -6.57
CA VAL A 76 8.90 2.63 -7.54
C VAL A 76 9.26 3.36 -8.84
N GLY A 77 10.55 3.72 -9.03
CA GLY A 77 11.07 4.37 -10.23
C GLY A 77 10.52 5.79 -10.45
N LEU A 78 10.45 6.61 -9.38
CA LEU A 78 9.89 7.97 -9.41
C LEU A 78 10.81 9.02 -8.75
N THR A 79 12.13 8.83 -8.82
CA THR A 79 13.11 9.76 -8.26
C THR A 79 13.00 11.18 -8.85
N ASP A 80 12.71 11.30 -10.14
CA ASP A 80 12.61 12.60 -10.82
C ASP A 80 11.25 13.30 -10.66
N ALA A 81 10.34 12.69 -9.89
CA ALA A 81 8.97 13.19 -9.71
C ALA A 81 8.70 13.81 -8.34
N GLU A 82 9.71 13.93 -7.45
CA GLU A 82 9.56 14.38 -6.05
C GLU A 82 8.69 15.64 -5.88
N LYS A 83 8.89 16.62 -6.78
CA LYS A 83 8.24 17.95 -6.69
C LYS A 83 6.94 18.06 -7.50
N LYS A 84 6.53 17.01 -8.21
CA LYS A 84 5.31 17.02 -8.99
C LYS A 84 4.09 16.91 -8.07
N MET A 85 3.01 17.57 -8.47
CA MET A 85 1.71 17.40 -7.83
C MET A 85 0.99 16.16 -8.38
N PRO A 86 0.07 15.53 -7.63
CA PRO A 86 -0.71 14.39 -8.12
C PRO A 86 -1.40 14.64 -9.47
N SER A 87 -1.87 15.85 -9.72
CA SER A 87 -2.50 16.25 -10.98
C SER A 87 -1.57 16.25 -12.20
N GLU A 88 -0.25 16.26 -11.99
CA GLU A 88 0.78 16.22 -13.04
C GLU A 88 1.23 14.78 -13.37
N LEU A 89 0.64 13.78 -12.70
CA LEU A 89 1.02 12.38 -12.82
C LEU A 89 0.03 11.58 -13.68
N SER A 90 0.53 10.62 -14.45
CA SER A 90 -0.33 9.60 -15.03
C SER A 90 -0.94 8.70 -13.95
N GLY A 91 -2.04 8.01 -14.26
CA GLY A 91 -2.69 7.07 -13.32
C GLY A 91 -1.72 6.01 -12.78
N GLY A 92 -0.88 5.43 -13.64
CA GLY A 92 0.16 4.48 -13.22
C GLY A 92 1.23 5.11 -12.32
N MET A 93 1.61 6.37 -12.54
CA MET A 93 2.52 7.09 -11.64
C MET A 93 1.86 7.35 -10.28
N GLN A 94 0.59 7.76 -10.25
CA GLN A 94 -0.15 7.95 -9.00
C GLN A 94 -0.22 6.66 -8.17
N LYS A 95 -0.48 5.50 -8.82
CA LYS A 95 -0.44 4.19 -8.15
C LYS A 95 0.94 3.88 -7.57
N ARG A 96 2.02 4.15 -8.31
CA ARG A 96 3.39 3.95 -7.83
C ARG A 96 3.72 4.85 -6.63
N VAL A 97 3.30 6.10 -6.61
CA VAL A 97 3.43 6.98 -5.43
C VAL A 97 2.66 6.43 -4.24
N ALA A 98 1.44 5.93 -4.46
CA ALA A 98 0.64 5.34 -3.39
C ALA A 98 1.27 4.05 -2.83
N ILE A 99 1.92 3.24 -3.67
CA ILE A 99 2.71 2.08 -3.21
C ILE A 99 3.91 2.55 -2.38
N ALA A 100 4.68 3.55 -2.85
CA ALA A 100 5.81 4.10 -2.10
C ALA A 100 5.38 4.61 -0.72
N ARG A 101 4.22 5.31 -0.63
CA ARG A 101 3.62 5.75 0.63
C ARG A 101 3.22 4.57 1.52
N ALA A 102 2.63 3.52 0.95
CA ALA A 102 2.18 2.36 1.70
C ALA A 102 3.33 1.59 2.36
N ILE A 103 4.51 1.55 1.72
CA ILE A 103 5.69 0.85 2.25
C ILE A 103 6.63 1.73 3.09
N ALA A 104 6.32 3.01 3.25
CA ALA A 104 7.21 3.96 3.93
C ALA A 104 7.51 3.56 5.38
N LEU A 105 6.52 3.06 6.12
CA LEU A 105 6.64 2.60 7.51
C LEU A 105 7.17 1.17 7.67
N GLU A 106 7.63 0.51 6.59
CA GLU A 106 8.09 -0.89 6.62
C GLU A 106 6.99 -1.83 7.16
N PRO A 107 5.80 -1.85 6.50
CA PRO A 107 4.67 -2.61 7.01
C PRO A 107 4.92 -4.11 6.93
N ARG A 108 4.27 -4.88 7.82
CA ARG A 108 4.24 -6.35 7.75
C ARG A 108 3.13 -6.89 6.85
N TYR A 109 2.11 -6.06 6.63
CA TYR A 109 0.94 -6.39 5.81
C TYR A 109 0.71 -5.30 4.78
N LEU A 110 0.42 -5.67 3.54
CA LEU A 110 0.05 -4.75 2.47
C LEU A 110 -1.32 -5.14 1.92
N PHE A 111 -2.27 -4.23 1.99
CA PHE A 111 -3.59 -4.41 1.40
C PHE A 111 -3.68 -3.57 0.13
N CYS A 112 -4.02 -4.22 -0.98
CA CYS A 112 -4.22 -3.58 -2.26
C CYS A 112 -5.67 -3.75 -2.71
N ASP A 113 -6.39 -2.65 -2.82
CA ASP A 113 -7.76 -2.64 -3.31
C ASP A 113 -7.77 -2.17 -4.76
N GLU A 114 -8.08 -3.11 -5.69
CA GLU A 114 -8.12 -2.87 -7.13
C GLU A 114 -6.88 -2.08 -7.64
N PRO A 115 -5.65 -2.60 -7.44
CA PRO A 115 -4.43 -1.86 -7.74
C PRO A 115 -4.34 -1.40 -9.19
N ASN A 116 -4.91 -2.17 -10.13
CA ASN A 116 -4.83 -1.96 -11.57
C ASN A 116 -6.04 -1.22 -12.16
N SER A 117 -7.03 -0.86 -11.34
CA SER A 117 -8.23 -0.17 -11.82
C SER A 117 -7.89 1.12 -12.58
N GLY A 118 -8.42 1.22 -13.80
CA GLY A 118 -8.25 2.40 -14.66
C GLY A 118 -6.91 2.47 -15.41
N LEU A 119 -6.10 1.42 -15.37
CA LEU A 119 -4.83 1.35 -16.09
C LEU A 119 -4.96 0.55 -17.40
N ASP A 120 -4.09 0.88 -18.34
CA ASP A 120 -3.89 0.06 -19.53
C ASP A 120 -3.16 -1.26 -19.18
N PRO A 121 -3.22 -2.31 -20.05
CA PRO A 121 -2.63 -3.61 -19.75
C PRO A 121 -1.13 -3.60 -19.46
N ILE A 122 -0.37 -2.68 -20.07
CA ILE A 122 1.08 -2.58 -19.86
C ILE A 122 1.35 -1.98 -18.48
N SER A 123 0.68 -0.88 -18.16
CA SER A 123 0.78 -0.23 -16.84
C SER A 123 0.31 -1.15 -15.72
N SER A 124 -0.77 -1.92 -15.93
CA SER A 124 -1.26 -2.92 -14.97
C SER A 124 -0.19 -3.96 -14.64
N ARG A 125 0.48 -4.48 -15.67
CA ARG A 125 1.55 -5.48 -15.47
C ARG A 125 2.75 -4.91 -14.72
N ILE A 126 3.09 -3.63 -14.94
CA ILE A 126 4.15 -2.95 -14.18
C ILE A 126 3.77 -2.86 -12.70
N ILE A 127 2.52 -2.52 -12.38
CA ILE A 127 2.04 -2.45 -10.99
C ILE A 127 2.03 -3.84 -10.34
N ASP A 128 1.55 -4.86 -11.05
CA ASP A 128 1.57 -6.24 -10.55
C ASP A 128 2.99 -6.69 -10.19
N ASN A 129 3.93 -6.55 -11.12
CA ASN A 129 5.32 -6.93 -10.89
C ASN A 129 5.92 -6.15 -9.71
N LEU A 130 5.66 -4.84 -9.63
CA LEU A 130 6.14 -4.01 -8.53
C LEU A 130 5.61 -4.47 -7.17
N ILE A 131 4.33 -4.82 -7.07
CA ILE A 131 3.73 -5.36 -5.84
C ILE A 131 4.38 -6.70 -5.48
N SER A 132 4.55 -7.58 -6.46
CA SER A 132 5.21 -8.89 -6.27
C SER A 132 6.66 -8.73 -5.79
N ASP A 133 7.44 -7.88 -6.46
CA ASP A 133 8.84 -7.63 -6.09
C ASP A 133 8.97 -7.08 -4.66
N ILE A 134 8.13 -6.11 -4.30
CA ILE A 134 8.09 -5.53 -2.96
C ILE A 134 7.67 -6.57 -1.91
N THR A 135 6.66 -7.38 -2.21
CA THR A 135 6.17 -8.45 -1.32
C THR A 135 7.30 -9.43 -0.96
N HIS A 136 8.02 -9.90 -1.96
CA HIS A 136 9.12 -10.86 -1.75
C HIS A 136 10.35 -10.23 -1.10
N GLU A 137 10.75 -9.03 -1.56
CA GLU A 137 11.97 -8.38 -1.06
C GLU A 137 11.88 -8.00 0.42
N TYR A 138 10.69 -7.57 0.87
CA TYR A 138 10.48 -7.12 2.26
C TYR A 138 9.78 -8.15 3.15
N ASP A 139 9.54 -9.36 2.65
CA ASP A 139 8.81 -10.41 3.38
C ASP A 139 7.46 -9.93 3.93
N ILE A 140 6.70 -9.23 3.07
CA ILE A 140 5.40 -8.65 3.41
C ILE A 140 4.28 -9.66 3.09
N THR A 141 3.33 -9.85 3.99
CA THR A 141 2.09 -10.55 3.67
C THR A 141 1.17 -9.61 2.90
N THR A 142 0.97 -9.86 1.60
CA THR A 142 0.16 -9.01 0.71
C THR A 142 -1.19 -9.64 0.44
N ILE A 143 -2.26 -8.85 0.59
CA ILE A 143 -3.62 -9.23 0.26
C ILE A 143 -4.12 -8.28 -0.83
N ILE A 144 -4.51 -8.86 -1.97
CA ILE A 144 -4.98 -8.11 -3.14
C ILE A 144 -6.45 -8.44 -3.37
N ASN A 145 -7.31 -7.43 -3.28
CA ASN A 145 -8.68 -7.51 -3.76
C ASN A 145 -8.71 -7.07 -5.22
N THR A 146 -9.12 -7.94 -6.13
CA THR A 146 -9.22 -7.62 -7.55
C THR A 146 -10.22 -8.51 -8.27
N HIS A 147 -10.81 -8.00 -9.33
CA HIS A 147 -11.58 -8.76 -10.32
C HIS A 147 -10.79 -9.01 -11.60
N ASP A 148 -9.55 -8.52 -11.71
CA ASP A 148 -8.70 -8.72 -12.88
C ASP A 148 -8.04 -10.09 -12.85
N MET A 149 -8.57 -10.99 -13.68
CA MET A 149 -8.05 -12.36 -13.78
C MET A 149 -6.65 -12.44 -14.39
N ALA A 150 -6.17 -11.40 -15.09
CA ALA A 150 -4.80 -11.34 -15.58
C ALA A 150 -3.84 -11.12 -14.40
N SER A 151 -4.14 -10.18 -13.50
CA SER A 151 -3.39 -9.95 -12.27
C SER A 151 -3.38 -11.20 -11.38
N VAL A 152 -4.54 -11.83 -11.17
CA VAL A 152 -4.65 -13.06 -10.36
C VAL A 152 -3.70 -14.14 -10.86
N ARG A 153 -3.57 -14.33 -12.20
CA ARG A 153 -2.65 -15.30 -12.80
C ARG A 153 -1.18 -14.89 -12.73
N ASN A 154 -0.92 -13.59 -12.69
CA ASN A 154 0.44 -13.05 -12.73
C ASN A 154 1.12 -13.09 -11.36
N ILE A 155 0.38 -12.74 -10.29
CA ILE A 155 0.96 -12.54 -8.96
C ILE A 155 0.25 -13.30 -7.82
N GLY A 156 -0.84 -14.03 -8.12
CA GLY A 156 -1.59 -14.77 -7.10
C GLY A 156 -0.89 -16.07 -6.70
N GLU A 157 -0.44 -16.17 -5.45
CA GLU A 157 0.08 -17.42 -4.87
C GLU A 157 -1.04 -18.25 -4.24
N GLN A 158 -1.96 -17.60 -3.55
CA GLN A 158 -3.16 -18.19 -2.97
C GLN A 158 -4.38 -17.38 -3.41
N ILE A 159 -5.42 -18.07 -3.85
CA ILE A 159 -6.62 -17.43 -4.39
C ILE A 159 -7.81 -17.81 -3.53
N LEU A 160 -8.50 -16.78 -3.02
CA LEU A 160 -9.80 -16.92 -2.35
C LEU A 160 -10.88 -16.35 -3.26
N PHE A 161 -11.78 -17.19 -3.71
CA PHE A 161 -12.93 -16.78 -4.51
C PHE A 161 -14.14 -16.57 -3.61
N ILE A 162 -14.66 -15.35 -3.57
CA ILE A 162 -15.85 -15.00 -2.78
C ILE A 162 -17.05 -14.87 -3.73
N HIS A 163 -18.09 -15.67 -3.51
CA HIS A 163 -19.33 -15.64 -4.26
C HIS A 163 -20.51 -15.60 -3.27
N GLU A 164 -21.41 -14.64 -3.43
CA GLU A 164 -22.60 -14.45 -2.56
C GLU A 164 -22.28 -14.46 -1.05
N GLY A 165 -21.12 -13.87 -0.69
CA GLY A 165 -20.69 -13.78 0.72
C GLY A 165 -20.08 -15.07 1.29
N ARG A 166 -19.71 -16.01 0.42
CA ARG A 166 -19.10 -17.30 0.79
C ARG A 166 -17.87 -17.57 -0.04
#